data_54645d119cf467d1ef1e8c8367d86e6f
#
_entry.id   54645d119cf467d1ef1e8c8367d86e6f
#
_cell.length_a   1.000
_cell.length_b   1.000
_cell.length_c   1.000
_cell.angle_alpha   90.00
_cell.angle_beta   90.00
_cell.angle_gamma   90.00
#
_symmetry.space_group_name_H-M   'P 1'
#
loop_
_entity.id
_entity.type
_entity.pdbx_description
1 polymer ?
#
loop_
_entity_poly.entity_id
_entity_poly.type
_entity_poly.pdbx_seq_one_letter_code
_entity_poly.pdbx_strand_id
1 'polypeptide(L)'
;MNRRDFIRFSAAAAAAAYQHPLAVAETSTDASVLLTVRPDRLGNKIRDDFTGLSYESAQLGNPNFFCGENAELAAFMRRLGPSGVLRIGGNTSEYCYWTSNLVKQANMPNVESMRTGDKANPIAFGLTAGPDTGQKAPAPVSITPLAIRNLREFLDACGWKLIYGLNMGTGTEEDAAEEAAYVMDVAGSKLIAFQLCNEPDLFYRNGIRQANYDFGQFAGEWKRFYQAIQARVPHAPFAGPDTAYNNEWLVPFAKQFKREAVFLSQHYYAEGPPTDPSMTIERLLRPNPTLQAEFEGMKEVMNESGLPFRMAETNSCYQGGKAGVSDTFASALWGADLMYQLASAGGMGINFHGGGYGWYTPIVGTRANGFLARPIYYGMLLFSQAGAGQLVEIKLEQLERAPLLTAYALRGSPGAIKVAAFNKNQDRSVRLTIDAGQRAQRVSGLRLLAPRVDDTTDITFGGAPVGASGTWSTTREEVLSRANGAAVIELPAASAALVTFSRE
;
A
#
# COMPACT_ATOMS: atom_id res chain seq x y z
N MET A 1 -11.43 -17.15 -46.26
CA MET A 1 -10.10 -16.70 -45.81
C MET A 1 -9.70 -17.58 -44.65
N ASN A 2 -8.66 -18.36 -44.79
CA ASN A 2 -8.26 -19.42 -43.86
C ASN A 2 -7.34 -18.83 -42.78
N ARG A 3 -7.42 -19.40 -41.57
CA ARG A 3 -6.64 -19.01 -40.37
C ARG A 3 -5.10 -18.99 -40.54
N ARG A 4 -4.58 -19.42 -41.69
CA ARG A 4 -3.14 -19.44 -42.01
C ARG A 4 -2.60 -18.15 -42.64
N ASP A 5 -3.45 -17.26 -43.11
CA ASP A 5 -3.02 -16.02 -43.77
C ASP A 5 -2.89 -14.84 -42.81
N PHE A 6 -3.40 -14.97 -41.57
CA PHE A 6 -3.30 -13.94 -40.55
C PHE A 6 -1.96 -13.94 -39.77
N ILE A 7 -1.19 -15.03 -39.85
CA ILE A 7 0.08 -15.18 -39.11
C ILE A 7 1.31 -14.69 -39.90
N ARG A 8 1.15 -14.40 -41.22
CA ARG A 8 2.28 -13.97 -42.06
C ARG A 8 2.43 -12.46 -42.23
N PHE A 9 1.54 -11.66 -41.71
CA PHE A 9 1.62 -10.18 -41.77
C PHE A 9 2.11 -9.47 -40.49
N SER A 10 2.39 -10.24 -39.43
CA SER A 10 2.80 -9.67 -38.12
C SER A 10 4.31 -9.76 -37.84
N ALA A 11 5.13 -10.18 -38.80
CA ALA A 11 6.56 -10.38 -38.55
C ALA A 11 7.51 -9.44 -39.33
N ALA A 12 6.99 -8.42 -40.00
CA ALA A 12 7.82 -7.52 -40.82
C ALA A 12 7.71 -6.02 -40.46
N ALA A 13 7.12 -5.66 -39.33
CA ALA A 13 6.95 -4.25 -38.91
C ALA A 13 7.64 -3.91 -37.57
N ALA A 14 8.62 -4.69 -37.11
CA ALA A 14 9.30 -4.47 -35.83
C ALA A 14 10.77 -4.07 -35.98
N ALA A 15 11.11 -3.26 -36.97
CA ALA A 15 12.45 -2.68 -37.08
C ALA A 15 12.44 -1.31 -37.77
N ALA A 16 11.60 -0.38 -37.29
CA ALA A 16 11.78 1.02 -37.55
C ALA A 16 12.01 1.72 -36.21
N ALA A 17 13.28 2.03 -35.97
CA ALA A 17 13.76 2.75 -34.81
C ALA A 17 12.95 4.02 -34.57
N TYR A 18 12.19 4.06 -33.47
CA TYR A 18 11.67 5.28 -32.90
C TYR A 18 12.81 6.08 -32.29
N GLN A 19 13.55 6.80 -33.13
CA GLN A 19 14.28 8.00 -32.74
C GLN A 19 13.36 9.21 -33.00
N HIS A 20 12.26 9.32 -32.25
CA HIS A 20 11.70 10.63 -32.03
C HIS A 20 12.35 11.18 -30.76
N PRO A 21 13.12 12.28 -30.84
CA PRO A 21 13.33 13.10 -29.67
C PRO A 21 11.93 13.50 -29.22
N LEU A 22 11.56 13.14 -27.98
CA LEU A 22 10.45 13.77 -27.31
C LEU A 22 10.71 15.28 -27.40
N ALA A 23 10.02 15.95 -28.30
CA ALA A 23 9.91 17.39 -28.27
C ALA A 23 9.22 17.68 -26.93
N VAL A 24 10.01 17.92 -25.91
CA VAL A 24 9.54 18.58 -24.70
C VAL A 24 9.02 19.91 -25.21
N ALA A 25 7.70 20.04 -25.33
CA ALA A 25 7.09 21.33 -25.49
C ALA A 25 7.72 22.20 -24.41
N GLU A 26 8.33 23.32 -24.75
CA GLU A 26 8.76 24.35 -23.82
C GLU A 26 7.51 24.84 -23.09
N THR A 27 7.10 24.10 -22.06
CA THR A 27 6.13 24.58 -21.10
C THR A 27 6.84 25.71 -20.36
N SER A 28 6.31 26.90 -20.42
CA SER A 28 6.82 28.03 -19.67
C SER A 28 6.98 27.61 -18.22
N THR A 29 8.18 27.73 -17.67
CA THR A 29 8.48 27.47 -16.25
C THR A 29 7.83 28.57 -15.43
N ASP A 30 6.53 28.41 -15.12
CA ASP A 30 5.77 29.45 -14.42
C ASP A 30 6.10 29.54 -12.94
N ALA A 31 6.75 28.54 -12.36
CA ALA A 31 7.02 28.51 -10.94
C ALA A 31 8.48 28.10 -10.62
N SER A 32 9.16 28.96 -9.88
CA SER A 32 10.44 28.64 -9.24
C SER A 32 10.25 28.52 -7.74
N VAL A 33 10.69 27.41 -7.16
CA VAL A 33 10.60 27.10 -5.74
C VAL A 33 12.00 26.80 -5.20
N LEU A 34 12.34 27.34 -4.02
CA LEU A 34 13.55 27.01 -3.30
C LEU A 34 13.20 25.99 -2.18
N LEU A 35 13.91 24.87 -2.15
CA LEU A 35 13.85 23.89 -1.09
C LEU A 35 15.19 23.92 -0.32
N THR A 36 15.13 24.23 0.96
CA THR A 36 16.27 24.17 1.87
C THR A 36 16.13 22.96 2.80
N VAL A 37 17.11 22.06 2.80
CA VAL A 37 17.18 20.92 3.71
C VAL A 37 17.99 21.30 4.94
N ARG A 38 17.54 20.90 6.12
CA ARG A 38 18.25 21.05 7.39
C ARG A 38 18.65 19.67 7.92
N PRO A 39 19.80 19.13 7.51
CA PRO A 39 20.19 17.74 7.81
C PRO A 39 20.42 17.45 9.30
N ASP A 40 20.65 18.46 10.10
CA ASP A 40 20.80 18.44 11.56
C ASP A 40 19.45 18.45 12.32
N ARG A 41 18.37 18.81 11.65
CA ARG A 41 17.02 18.81 12.20
C ARG A 41 16.32 17.51 11.88
N LEU A 42 16.43 16.54 12.80
CA LEU A 42 15.92 15.19 12.60
C LEU A 42 14.42 15.11 12.89
N GLY A 43 13.67 14.53 11.96
CA GLY A 43 12.28 14.15 12.09
C GLY A 43 12.12 12.67 12.44
N ASN A 44 11.03 12.04 12.01
CA ASN A 44 10.76 10.63 12.25
C ASN A 44 11.64 9.71 11.41
N LYS A 45 11.85 8.49 11.90
CA LYS A 45 12.62 7.47 11.18
C LYS A 45 11.69 6.64 10.28
N ILE A 46 12.03 6.52 9.00
CA ILE A 46 11.44 5.53 8.11
C ILE A 46 12.11 4.18 8.38
N ARG A 47 11.32 3.18 8.72
CA ARG A 47 11.76 1.81 9.04
C ARG A 47 11.98 1.00 7.76
N ASP A 48 12.81 -0.04 7.82
CA ASP A 48 13.02 -0.97 6.71
C ASP A 48 11.74 -1.73 6.32
N ASP A 49 10.83 -1.96 7.29
CA ASP A 49 9.55 -2.66 7.10
C ASP A 49 8.36 -1.70 6.95
N PHE A 50 8.60 -0.45 6.55
CA PHE A 50 7.56 0.56 6.38
C PHE A 50 6.56 0.17 5.28
N THR A 51 7.06 -0.24 4.12
CA THR A 51 6.24 -0.61 2.95
C THR A 51 5.51 -1.92 3.17
N GLY A 52 4.25 -1.99 2.80
CA GLY A 52 3.46 -3.20 2.88
C GLY A 52 2.35 -3.28 1.83
N LEU A 53 1.80 -4.48 1.73
CA LEU A 53 0.62 -4.79 0.93
C LEU A 53 -0.42 -5.46 1.83
N SER A 54 -1.70 -5.21 1.56
CA SER A 54 -2.82 -5.87 2.20
C SER A 54 -3.60 -6.66 1.16
N TYR A 55 -3.96 -7.89 1.51
CA TYR A 55 -4.77 -8.78 0.68
C TYR A 55 -5.92 -9.35 1.50
N GLU A 56 -7.05 -9.61 0.83
CA GLU A 56 -8.20 -10.27 1.41
C GLU A 56 -7.85 -11.67 1.95
N SER A 57 -8.37 -12.02 3.12
CA SER A 57 -8.20 -13.35 3.72
C SER A 57 -8.70 -14.47 2.80
N ALA A 58 -9.75 -14.21 2.02
CA ALA A 58 -10.27 -15.15 1.03
C ALA A 58 -9.24 -15.58 -0.02
N GLN A 59 -8.15 -14.82 -0.20
CA GLN A 59 -7.05 -15.21 -1.10
C GLN A 59 -6.38 -16.52 -0.65
N LEU A 60 -6.41 -16.83 0.65
CA LEU A 60 -5.91 -18.09 1.21
C LEU A 60 -6.77 -19.31 0.84
N GLY A 61 -8.00 -19.10 0.37
CA GLY A 61 -8.83 -20.17 -0.21
C GLY A 61 -8.18 -20.82 -1.43
N ASN A 62 -7.27 -20.11 -2.10
CA ASN A 62 -6.36 -20.69 -3.10
C ASN A 62 -4.95 -20.85 -2.49
N PRO A 63 -4.60 -22.01 -1.95
CA PRO A 63 -3.31 -22.22 -1.29
C PRO A 63 -2.11 -22.05 -2.23
N ASN A 64 -2.31 -22.07 -3.54
CA ASN A 64 -1.25 -21.88 -4.54
C ASN A 64 -1.01 -20.42 -4.92
N PHE A 65 -1.76 -19.46 -4.36
CA PHE A 65 -1.52 -18.05 -4.62
C PHE A 65 -0.31 -17.53 -3.82
N PHE A 66 -0.36 -17.63 -2.50
CA PHE A 66 0.80 -17.37 -1.65
C PHE A 66 1.54 -18.70 -1.38
N CYS A 67 2.42 -19.07 -2.28
CA CYS A 67 3.27 -20.27 -2.13
C CYS A 67 4.70 -19.98 -2.60
N GLY A 68 5.65 -20.77 -2.14
CA GLY A 68 7.07 -20.60 -2.50
C GLY A 68 7.34 -20.65 -4.01
N GLU A 69 6.51 -21.38 -4.75
CA GLU A 69 6.61 -21.47 -6.21
C GLU A 69 6.05 -20.24 -6.95
N ASN A 70 5.33 -19.33 -6.29
CA ASN A 70 4.92 -18.08 -6.91
C ASN A 70 6.05 -17.02 -6.86
N ALA A 71 7.15 -17.39 -7.50
CA ALA A 71 8.39 -16.61 -7.51
C ALA A 71 8.21 -15.23 -8.15
N GLU A 72 7.28 -15.09 -9.09
CA GLU A 72 7.00 -13.83 -9.79
C GLU A 72 6.38 -12.81 -8.82
N LEU A 73 5.30 -13.16 -8.10
CA LEU A 73 4.70 -12.27 -7.10
C LEU A 73 5.71 -11.94 -5.99
N ALA A 74 6.49 -12.92 -5.54
CA ALA A 74 7.54 -12.71 -4.55
C ALA A 74 8.61 -11.74 -5.04
N ALA A 75 8.95 -11.75 -6.35
CA ALA A 75 9.90 -10.82 -6.94
C ALA A 75 9.36 -9.39 -6.97
N PHE A 76 8.08 -9.19 -7.32
CA PHE A 76 7.43 -7.88 -7.21
C PHE A 76 7.49 -7.34 -5.78
N MET A 77 7.17 -8.17 -4.78
CA MET A 77 7.22 -7.74 -3.38
C MET A 77 8.66 -7.41 -2.91
N ARG A 78 9.64 -8.25 -3.24
CA ARG A 78 11.06 -7.97 -2.92
C ARG A 78 11.54 -6.65 -3.53
N ARG A 79 11.06 -6.28 -4.71
CA ARG A 79 11.43 -5.02 -5.37
C ARG A 79 10.94 -3.80 -4.61
N LEU A 80 9.81 -3.90 -3.91
CA LEU A 80 9.30 -2.84 -3.04
C LEU A 80 10.02 -2.75 -1.69
N GLY A 81 10.92 -3.68 -1.39
CA GLY A 81 11.74 -3.68 -0.19
C GLY A 81 12.04 -5.11 0.29
N PRO A 82 13.24 -5.34 0.84
CA PRO A 82 13.67 -6.68 1.29
C PRO A 82 12.99 -7.14 2.58
N SER A 83 12.28 -6.27 3.30
CA SER A 83 11.67 -6.56 4.60
C SER A 83 10.31 -5.86 4.77
N GLY A 84 9.47 -5.86 3.76
CA GLY A 84 8.11 -5.33 3.86
C GLY A 84 7.16 -6.14 4.74
N VAL A 85 5.90 -5.73 4.81
CA VAL A 85 4.86 -6.40 5.59
C VAL A 85 3.70 -6.78 4.68
N LEU A 86 3.36 -8.06 4.64
CA LEU A 86 2.12 -8.56 4.06
C LEU A 86 1.06 -8.62 5.16
N ARG A 87 -0.07 -7.95 4.94
CA ARG A 87 -1.27 -8.12 5.74
C ARG A 87 -2.24 -9.04 4.99
N ILE A 88 -2.70 -10.07 5.64
CA ILE A 88 -3.83 -10.89 5.25
C ILE A 88 -4.99 -10.49 6.14
N GLY A 89 -6.09 -9.98 5.56
CA GLY A 89 -7.21 -9.43 6.31
C GLY A 89 -8.34 -9.03 5.36
N GLY A 90 -8.79 -7.78 5.45
CA GLY A 90 -9.87 -7.24 4.61
C GLY A 90 -11.26 -7.76 5.00
N ASN A 91 -12.29 -7.29 4.30
CA ASN A 91 -13.68 -7.62 4.62
C ASN A 91 -13.98 -9.11 4.58
N THR A 92 -13.24 -9.89 3.82
CA THR A 92 -13.45 -11.34 3.74
C THR A 92 -12.90 -12.10 4.93
N SER A 93 -12.12 -11.47 5.83
CA SER A 93 -11.69 -12.12 7.06
C SER A 93 -12.87 -12.60 7.90
N GLU A 94 -13.96 -11.85 7.90
CA GLU A 94 -15.19 -12.17 8.64
C GLU A 94 -16.01 -13.34 8.02
N TYR A 95 -15.58 -13.84 6.87
CA TYR A 95 -16.20 -14.96 6.14
C TYR A 95 -15.21 -16.08 5.82
N CYS A 96 -14.02 -16.05 6.42
CA CYS A 96 -13.03 -17.10 6.32
C CYS A 96 -13.08 -17.98 7.57
N TYR A 97 -13.02 -19.29 7.39
CA TYR A 97 -13.16 -20.26 8.47
C TYR A 97 -12.01 -21.22 8.49
N TRP A 98 -11.43 -21.41 9.67
CA TRP A 98 -10.37 -22.39 9.90
C TRP A 98 -10.86 -23.82 9.73
N THR A 99 -10.15 -24.60 8.93
CA THR A 99 -10.48 -25.99 8.66
C THR A 99 -9.26 -26.86 8.88
N SER A 100 -9.10 -27.33 10.11
CA SER A 100 -7.95 -28.11 10.54
C SER A 100 -7.95 -29.55 10.02
N ASN A 101 -9.12 -30.07 9.58
CA ASN A 101 -9.26 -31.44 9.09
C ASN A 101 -10.24 -31.56 7.91
N LEU A 102 -10.12 -32.67 7.16
CA LEU A 102 -10.95 -32.96 5.98
C LEU A 102 -12.45 -33.10 6.27
N VAL A 103 -12.85 -33.42 7.50
CA VAL A 103 -14.26 -33.55 7.89
C VAL A 103 -14.91 -32.17 7.97
N LYS A 104 -14.23 -31.19 8.57
CA LYS A 104 -14.69 -29.79 8.55
C LYS A 104 -14.77 -29.27 7.12
N GLN A 105 -13.80 -29.63 6.27
CA GLN A 105 -13.76 -29.21 4.85
C GLN A 105 -14.91 -29.79 4.00
N ALA A 106 -15.32 -31.03 4.28
CA ALA A 106 -16.42 -31.68 3.54
C ALA A 106 -17.80 -31.02 3.77
N ASN A 107 -17.97 -30.30 4.86
CA ASN A 107 -19.21 -29.62 5.23
C ASN A 107 -19.27 -28.16 4.74
N MET A 108 -18.21 -27.65 4.12
CA MET A 108 -18.16 -26.28 3.58
C MET A 108 -18.73 -26.24 2.16
N PRO A 109 -19.37 -25.12 1.76
CA PRO A 109 -19.79 -24.93 0.38
C PRO A 109 -18.61 -25.11 -0.59
N ASN A 110 -18.84 -25.77 -1.72
CA ASN A 110 -17.78 -26.09 -2.69
C ASN A 110 -17.15 -24.80 -3.26
N VAL A 111 -15.89 -24.57 -2.95
CA VAL A 111 -15.11 -23.40 -3.38
C VAL A 111 -14.73 -23.47 -4.87
N GLU A 112 -15.01 -24.58 -5.55
CA GLU A 112 -14.72 -24.76 -6.97
C GLU A 112 -15.48 -23.79 -7.88
N SER A 113 -16.66 -23.32 -7.45
CA SER A 113 -17.39 -22.26 -8.14
C SER A 113 -16.70 -20.89 -8.12
N MET A 114 -15.72 -20.68 -7.23
CA MET A 114 -14.87 -19.48 -7.19
C MET A 114 -13.64 -19.60 -8.11
N ARG A 115 -13.34 -20.80 -8.65
CA ARG A 115 -12.20 -21.07 -9.53
C ARG A 115 -12.41 -20.67 -10.98
N THR A 116 -13.64 -20.49 -11.41
CA THR A 116 -13.95 -20.02 -12.77
C THR A 116 -13.78 -18.52 -12.84
N GLY A 117 -12.53 -18.09 -12.79
CA GLY A 117 -12.10 -16.71 -12.99
C GLY A 117 -12.24 -16.20 -14.41
N ASP A 118 -13.29 -16.57 -15.12
CA ASP A 118 -13.68 -15.94 -16.36
C ASP A 118 -14.68 -14.83 -16.06
N LYS A 119 -14.18 -13.62 -16.18
CA LYS A 119 -14.86 -12.35 -16.48
C LYS A 119 -15.77 -11.69 -15.45
N ALA A 120 -16.20 -12.30 -14.36
CA ALA A 120 -17.22 -11.68 -13.52
C ALA A 120 -17.24 -12.17 -12.07
N ASN A 121 -16.15 -12.69 -11.54
CA ASN A 121 -16.08 -12.80 -10.11
C ASN A 121 -14.93 -11.93 -9.62
N PRO A 122 -15.16 -10.63 -9.39
CA PRO A 122 -14.42 -10.00 -8.35
C PRO A 122 -14.73 -10.84 -7.12
N ILE A 123 -13.74 -11.53 -6.55
CA ILE A 123 -13.73 -11.69 -5.09
C ILE A 123 -14.00 -10.27 -4.66
N ALA A 124 -15.21 -10.03 -4.19
CA ALA A 124 -15.77 -8.70 -4.30
C ALA A 124 -15.04 -7.81 -3.32
N PHE A 125 -14.07 -7.10 -3.86
CA PHE A 125 -13.28 -6.14 -3.15
C PHE A 125 -14.23 -5.18 -2.45
N GLY A 126 -14.35 -5.30 -1.13
CA GLY A 126 -15.17 -4.41 -0.33
C GLY A 126 -16.68 -4.45 -0.62
N LEU A 127 -17.22 -5.55 -1.15
CA LEU A 127 -18.67 -5.75 -1.19
C LEU A 127 -19.14 -6.13 0.22
N THR A 128 -19.44 -5.11 1.00
CA THR A 128 -20.08 -5.26 2.29
C THR A 128 -21.55 -5.65 2.08
N ALA A 129 -21.94 -6.81 2.58
CA ALA A 129 -23.34 -7.13 2.71
C ALA A 129 -23.94 -6.27 3.84
N GLY A 130 -24.87 -5.42 3.52
CA GLY A 130 -25.61 -4.63 4.51
C GLY A 130 -27.04 -4.46 4.11
N PRO A 131 -27.97 -4.22 5.06
CA PRO A 131 -29.38 -4.02 4.77
C PRO A 131 -29.63 -2.87 3.79
N ASP A 132 -28.69 -1.92 3.71
CA ASP A 132 -28.83 -0.73 2.85
C ASP A 132 -28.19 -0.89 1.47
N THR A 133 -27.37 -1.92 1.23
CA THR A 133 -26.62 -2.08 -0.04
C THR A 133 -27.24 -3.08 -1.00
N GLY A 134 -28.17 -3.92 -0.56
CA GLY A 134 -28.75 -5.00 -1.36
C GLY A 134 -27.74 -6.08 -1.78
N GLN A 135 -26.50 -6.04 -1.28
CA GLN A 135 -25.44 -6.98 -1.60
C GLN A 135 -25.50 -8.22 -0.70
N LYS A 136 -25.24 -9.38 -1.28
CA LYS A 136 -25.14 -10.63 -0.53
C LYS A 136 -23.81 -10.71 0.21
N ALA A 137 -23.83 -11.30 1.41
CA ALA A 137 -22.60 -11.67 2.12
C ALA A 137 -21.66 -12.48 1.20
N PRO A 138 -20.34 -12.27 1.29
CA PRO A 138 -19.37 -13.12 0.60
C PRO A 138 -19.61 -14.59 0.92
N ALA A 139 -19.34 -15.47 -0.05
CA ALA A 139 -19.41 -16.89 0.22
C ALA A 139 -18.33 -17.29 1.23
N PRO A 140 -18.64 -18.22 2.17
CA PRO A 140 -17.67 -18.70 3.13
C PRO A 140 -16.43 -19.32 2.45
N VAL A 141 -15.24 -18.99 2.95
CA VAL A 141 -13.98 -19.52 2.44
C VAL A 141 -13.28 -20.35 3.53
N SER A 142 -12.82 -21.54 3.15
CA SER A 142 -12.04 -22.41 4.03
C SER A 142 -10.56 -22.06 3.98
N ILE A 143 -9.96 -21.79 5.15
CA ILE A 143 -8.51 -21.65 5.31
C ILE A 143 -7.97 -22.97 5.89
N THR A 144 -6.99 -23.55 5.22
CA THR A 144 -6.44 -24.86 5.55
C THR A 144 -4.99 -24.78 6.06
N PRO A 145 -4.51 -25.81 6.79
CA PRO A 145 -3.11 -25.92 7.16
C PRO A 145 -2.14 -25.81 5.96
N LEU A 146 -2.54 -26.32 4.79
CA LEU A 146 -1.73 -26.19 3.57
C LEU A 146 -1.57 -24.70 3.16
N ALA A 147 -2.64 -23.93 3.19
CA ALA A 147 -2.58 -22.51 2.83
C ALA A 147 -1.60 -21.73 3.74
N ILE A 148 -1.58 -22.04 5.04
CA ILE A 148 -0.67 -21.38 5.99
C ILE A 148 0.79 -21.81 5.80
N ARG A 149 1.06 -23.09 5.53
CA ARG A 149 2.43 -23.56 5.19
C ARG A 149 2.94 -22.89 3.92
N ASN A 150 2.11 -22.86 2.88
CA ASN A 150 2.46 -22.23 1.60
C ASN A 150 2.68 -20.71 1.78
N LEU A 151 1.86 -20.04 2.59
CA LEU A 151 2.05 -18.63 2.93
C LEU A 151 3.41 -18.42 3.62
N ARG A 152 3.82 -19.30 4.53
CA ARG A 152 5.14 -19.23 5.18
C ARG A 152 6.27 -19.34 4.15
N GLU A 153 6.21 -20.30 3.24
CA GLU A 153 7.19 -20.46 2.16
C GLU A 153 7.27 -19.22 1.27
N PHE A 154 6.11 -18.63 0.96
CA PHE A 154 6.04 -17.38 0.21
C PHE A 154 6.70 -16.21 0.95
N LEU A 155 6.44 -16.07 2.26
CA LEU A 155 7.06 -15.04 3.10
C LEU A 155 8.58 -15.22 3.22
N ASP A 156 9.06 -16.45 3.22
CA ASP A 156 10.51 -16.73 3.17
C ASP A 156 11.09 -16.35 1.80
N ALA A 157 10.38 -16.64 0.71
CA ALA A 157 10.79 -16.29 -0.64
C ALA A 157 10.82 -14.77 -0.89
N CYS A 158 9.90 -13.99 -0.35
CA CYS A 158 9.89 -12.52 -0.52
C CYS A 158 10.64 -11.77 0.58
N GLY A 159 10.96 -12.39 1.70
CA GLY A 159 11.64 -11.76 2.85
C GLY A 159 10.71 -10.96 3.77
N TRP A 160 9.40 -10.96 3.51
CA TRP A 160 8.43 -10.11 4.21
C TRP A 160 7.92 -10.72 5.52
N LYS A 161 7.35 -9.87 6.37
CA LYS A 161 6.67 -10.20 7.62
C LYS A 161 5.16 -10.31 7.39
N LEU A 162 4.43 -10.77 8.40
CA LEU A 162 2.99 -11.05 8.33
C LEU A 162 2.22 -10.29 9.41
N ILE A 163 1.12 -9.66 9.02
CA ILE A 163 -0.02 -9.34 9.87
C ILE A 163 -1.14 -10.28 9.44
N TYR A 164 -1.78 -10.96 10.39
CA TYR A 164 -2.78 -11.98 10.09
C TYR A 164 -4.13 -11.66 10.75
N GLY A 165 -5.16 -11.49 9.91
CA GLY A 165 -6.55 -11.26 10.33
C GLY A 165 -7.26 -12.55 10.68
N LEU A 166 -7.96 -12.55 11.83
CA LEU A 166 -8.80 -13.64 12.32
C LEU A 166 -10.28 -13.24 12.20
N ASN A 167 -11.17 -14.23 12.15
CA ASN A 167 -12.61 -14.02 12.02
C ASN A 167 -13.28 -13.81 13.38
N MET A 168 -13.37 -12.57 13.85
CA MET A 168 -14.17 -12.23 15.03
C MET A 168 -15.64 -11.94 14.68
N GLY A 169 -15.91 -11.54 13.44
CA GLY A 169 -17.26 -11.10 13.05
C GLY A 169 -18.28 -12.21 13.03
N THR A 170 -17.95 -13.37 12.48
CA THR A 170 -18.87 -14.52 12.34
C THR A 170 -18.27 -15.84 12.88
N GLY A 171 -16.99 -15.83 13.29
CA GLY A 171 -16.30 -16.97 13.87
C GLY A 171 -16.54 -17.14 15.38
N THR A 172 -15.87 -18.12 15.97
CA THR A 172 -15.89 -18.38 17.41
C THR A 172 -14.53 -18.15 18.03
N GLU A 173 -14.50 -17.89 19.35
CA GLU A 173 -13.26 -17.75 20.12
C GLU A 173 -12.38 -19.01 20.03
N GLU A 174 -13.02 -20.20 19.99
CA GLU A 174 -12.31 -21.50 19.91
C GLU A 174 -11.67 -21.70 18.54
N ASP A 175 -12.38 -21.45 17.44
CA ASP A 175 -11.83 -21.57 16.09
C ASP A 175 -10.70 -20.55 15.87
N ALA A 176 -10.87 -19.32 16.34
CA ALA A 176 -9.82 -18.30 16.25
C ALA A 176 -8.56 -18.69 17.06
N ALA A 177 -8.73 -19.31 18.24
CA ALA A 177 -7.61 -19.78 19.05
C ALA A 177 -6.90 -20.98 18.41
N GLU A 178 -7.64 -21.88 17.75
CA GLU A 178 -7.06 -23.00 17.00
C GLU A 178 -6.25 -22.51 15.80
N GLU A 179 -6.84 -21.62 15.00
CA GLU A 179 -6.19 -21.00 13.85
C GLU A 179 -4.94 -20.22 14.24
N ALA A 180 -5.05 -19.36 15.27
CA ALA A 180 -3.93 -18.57 15.77
C ALA A 180 -2.77 -19.44 16.25
N ALA A 181 -3.06 -20.57 16.91
CA ALA A 181 -2.03 -21.50 17.34
C ALA A 181 -1.27 -22.09 16.16
N TYR A 182 -1.97 -22.50 15.12
CA TYR A 182 -1.34 -23.04 13.91
C TYR A 182 -0.55 -21.99 13.15
N VAL A 183 -1.14 -20.79 12.98
CA VAL A 183 -0.45 -19.67 12.30
C VAL A 183 0.80 -19.26 13.05
N MET A 184 0.76 -19.17 14.39
CA MET A 184 1.93 -18.82 15.21
C MET A 184 3.05 -19.85 15.10
N ASP A 185 2.71 -21.14 15.13
CA ASP A 185 3.66 -22.24 14.97
C ASP A 185 4.35 -22.20 13.60
N VAL A 186 3.59 -22.06 12.53
CA VAL A 186 4.10 -22.10 11.16
C VAL A 186 4.79 -20.80 10.76
N ALA A 187 4.19 -19.65 11.01
CA ALA A 187 4.75 -18.36 10.63
C ALA A 187 5.95 -17.95 11.50
N GLY A 188 5.94 -18.32 12.77
CA GLY A 188 7.03 -18.05 13.70
C GLY A 188 7.40 -16.56 13.75
N SER A 189 8.68 -16.25 13.59
CA SER A 189 9.19 -14.86 13.62
C SER A 189 8.73 -13.96 12.47
N LYS A 190 8.07 -14.51 11.46
CA LYS A 190 7.45 -13.71 10.40
C LYS A 190 6.20 -13.00 10.87
N LEU A 191 5.43 -13.60 11.78
CA LEU A 191 4.23 -12.99 12.33
C LEU A 191 4.59 -11.84 13.27
N ILE A 192 4.07 -10.65 12.98
CA ILE A 192 4.27 -9.45 13.80
C ILE A 192 3.03 -9.05 14.59
N ALA A 193 1.84 -9.43 14.13
CA ALA A 193 0.60 -9.28 14.89
C ALA A 193 -0.54 -10.12 14.29
N PHE A 194 -1.47 -10.51 15.15
CA PHE A 194 -2.84 -10.84 14.78
C PHE A 194 -3.72 -9.60 14.82
N GLN A 195 -4.67 -9.49 13.90
CA GLN A 195 -5.82 -8.60 13.94
C GLN A 195 -7.07 -9.45 14.15
N LEU A 196 -7.90 -9.15 15.14
CA LEU A 196 -9.05 -10.01 15.48
C LEU A 196 -10.24 -9.82 14.54
N CYS A 197 -10.27 -8.71 13.81
CA CYS A 197 -11.36 -8.36 12.90
C CYS A 197 -10.89 -7.36 11.84
N ASN A 198 -11.77 -7.05 10.89
CA ASN A 198 -11.61 -5.99 9.92
C ASN A 198 -12.77 -4.99 10.03
N GLU A 199 -12.46 -3.70 10.22
CA GLU A 199 -13.42 -2.59 10.26
C GLU A 199 -14.64 -2.84 11.19
N PRO A 200 -14.42 -3.15 12.47
CA PRO A 200 -15.51 -3.49 13.38
C PRO A 200 -16.49 -2.34 13.61
N ASP A 201 -16.07 -1.10 13.41
CA ASP A 201 -16.90 0.10 13.43
C ASP A 201 -17.93 0.14 12.28
N LEU A 202 -17.74 -0.69 11.24
CA LEU A 202 -18.69 -0.90 10.15
C LEU A 202 -19.53 -2.18 10.27
N PHE A 203 -19.37 -2.99 11.30
CA PHE A 203 -20.07 -4.28 11.43
C PHE A 203 -21.60 -4.16 11.35
N TYR A 204 -22.18 -3.09 11.90
CA TYR A 204 -23.62 -2.86 11.78
C TYR A 204 -24.05 -2.56 10.33
N ARG A 205 -23.25 -1.78 9.60
CA ARG A 205 -23.51 -1.47 8.18
C ARG A 205 -23.38 -2.69 7.30
N ASN A 206 -22.47 -3.59 7.66
CA ASN A 206 -22.18 -4.83 6.94
C ASN A 206 -23.12 -5.98 7.35
N GLY A 207 -24.09 -5.73 8.25
CA GLY A 207 -25.04 -6.73 8.72
C GLY A 207 -24.47 -7.79 9.66
N ILE A 208 -23.23 -7.61 10.14
CA ILE A 208 -22.57 -8.53 11.07
C ILE A 208 -23.06 -8.32 12.51
N ARG A 209 -23.37 -7.08 12.88
CA ARG A 209 -23.91 -6.70 14.21
C ARG A 209 -25.14 -5.82 14.07
N GLN A 210 -25.88 -5.68 15.18
CA GLN A 210 -27.04 -4.80 15.26
C GLN A 210 -26.65 -3.32 15.21
N ALA A 211 -27.61 -2.44 14.88
CA ALA A 211 -27.37 -1.00 14.70
C ALA A 211 -26.86 -0.26 15.95
N ASN A 212 -27.00 -0.83 17.13
CA ASN A 212 -26.50 -0.27 18.38
C ASN A 212 -25.09 -0.77 18.76
N TYR A 213 -24.40 -1.43 17.85
CA TYR A 213 -23.03 -1.91 18.09
C TYR A 213 -22.07 -0.73 18.27
N ASP A 214 -21.43 -0.69 19.41
CA ASP A 214 -20.54 0.39 19.83
C ASP A 214 -19.16 -0.12 20.27
N PHE A 215 -18.29 0.81 20.61
CA PHE A 215 -16.94 0.47 21.09
C PHE A 215 -16.97 -0.42 22.35
N GLY A 216 -17.92 -0.24 23.26
CA GLY A 216 -18.00 -1.05 24.47
C GLY A 216 -18.28 -2.52 24.18
N GLN A 217 -19.20 -2.79 23.24
CA GLN A 217 -19.51 -4.14 22.79
C GLN A 217 -18.33 -4.76 22.04
N PHE A 218 -17.71 -4.01 21.12
CA PHE A 218 -16.49 -4.41 20.44
C PHE A 218 -15.37 -4.76 21.44
N ALA A 219 -15.09 -3.90 22.40
CA ALA A 219 -14.03 -4.12 23.39
C ALA A 219 -14.27 -5.39 24.22
N GLY A 220 -15.54 -5.67 24.57
CA GLY A 220 -15.94 -6.92 25.24
C GLY A 220 -15.67 -8.15 24.39
N GLU A 221 -16.03 -8.12 23.10
CA GLU A 221 -15.76 -9.19 22.13
C GLU A 221 -14.27 -9.38 21.89
N TRP A 222 -13.55 -8.30 21.60
CA TRP A 222 -12.10 -8.32 21.40
C TRP A 222 -11.37 -8.96 22.59
N LYS A 223 -11.76 -8.61 23.81
CA LYS A 223 -11.17 -9.18 25.02
C LYS A 223 -11.41 -10.68 25.15
N ARG A 224 -12.61 -11.18 24.80
CA ARG A 224 -12.90 -12.63 24.85
C ARG A 224 -12.05 -13.41 23.86
N PHE A 225 -11.95 -12.94 22.59
CA PHE A 225 -11.09 -13.55 21.57
C PHE A 225 -9.63 -13.51 21.99
N TYR A 226 -9.15 -12.36 22.46
CA TYR A 226 -7.79 -12.21 23.00
C TYR A 226 -7.50 -13.23 24.09
N GLN A 227 -8.39 -13.38 25.08
CA GLN A 227 -8.21 -14.32 26.20
C GLN A 227 -8.19 -15.77 25.74
N ALA A 228 -9.07 -16.15 24.83
CA ALA A 228 -9.11 -17.50 24.26
C ALA A 228 -7.81 -17.83 23.51
N ILE A 229 -7.31 -16.90 22.72
CA ILE A 229 -6.05 -17.08 21.97
C ILE A 229 -4.87 -17.11 22.94
N GLN A 230 -4.78 -16.20 23.91
CA GLN A 230 -3.68 -16.16 24.89
C GLN A 230 -3.64 -17.42 25.77
N ALA A 231 -4.78 -18.04 26.08
CA ALA A 231 -4.82 -19.29 26.82
C ALA A 231 -4.17 -20.43 26.03
N ARG A 232 -4.25 -20.42 24.70
CA ARG A 232 -3.69 -21.46 23.82
C ARG A 232 -2.31 -21.09 23.28
N VAL A 233 -2.05 -19.81 23.03
CA VAL A 233 -0.80 -19.28 22.49
C VAL A 233 -0.33 -18.12 23.38
N PRO A 234 0.31 -18.40 24.51
CA PRO A 234 0.85 -17.36 25.37
C PRO A 234 1.80 -16.44 24.59
N HIS A 235 1.69 -15.13 24.81
CA HIS A 235 2.50 -14.10 24.15
C HIS A 235 2.23 -13.90 22.65
N ALA A 236 1.11 -14.38 22.09
CA ALA A 236 0.69 -14.02 20.76
C ALA A 236 0.60 -12.49 20.63
N PRO A 237 1.22 -11.85 19.60
CA PRO A 237 1.18 -10.40 19.42
C PRO A 237 -0.14 -9.98 18.77
N PHE A 238 -0.73 -8.86 19.22
CA PHE A 238 -1.98 -8.32 18.65
C PHE A 238 -1.84 -6.88 18.23
N ALA A 239 -2.61 -6.50 17.20
CA ALA A 239 -2.79 -5.13 16.78
C ALA A 239 -4.30 -4.82 16.65
N GLY A 240 -4.63 -3.54 16.71
CA GLY A 240 -6.01 -3.08 16.58
C GLY A 240 -6.16 -1.57 16.78
N PRO A 241 -7.38 -1.06 16.75
CA PRO A 241 -8.65 -1.75 16.58
C PRO A 241 -8.98 -2.18 15.14
N ASP A 242 -8.19 -1.76 14.14
CA ASP A 242 -8.36 -2.04 12.72
C ASP A 242 -9.66 -1.46 12.12
N THR A 243 -10.00 -0.26 12.55
CA THR A 243 -11.20 0.47 12.14
C THR A 243 -11.05 1.12 10.77
N ALA A 244 -12.19 1.38 10.13
CA ALA A 244 -12.28 2.10 8.87
C ALA A 244 -12.10 3.62 9.09
N TYR A 245 -10.89 4.07 9.48
CA TYR A 245 -10.56 5.48 9.65
C TYR A 245 -11.42 6.18 10.72
N ASN A 246 -11.33 5.70 11.97
CA ASN A 246 -12.17 6.18 13.06
C ASN A 246 -11.36 6.36 14.36
N ASN A 247 -10.90 7.59 14.62
CA ASN A 247 -10.17 7.92 15.82
C ASN A 247 -11.03 7.84 17.10
N GLU A 248 -12.36 7.90 16.99
CA GLU A 248 -13.25 7.71 18.13
C GLU A 248 -13.11 6.30 18.75
N TRP A 249 -12.74 5.31 17.97
CA TRP A 249 -12.45 3.97 18.46
C TRP A 249 -10.96 3.75 18.76
N LEU A 250 -10.07 4.43 18.06
CA LEU A 250 -8.62 4.33 18.28
C LEU A 250 -8.22 4.78 19.69
N VAL A 251 -8.76 5.93 20.13
CA VAL A 251 -8.44 6.51 21.45
C VAL A 251 -8.82 5.55 22.60
N PRO A 252 -10.08 5.09 22.74
CA PRO A 252 -10.44 4.18 23.81
C PRO A 252 -9.77 2.82 23.68
N PHE A 253 -9.51 2.32 22.46
CA PHE A 253 -8.75 1.09 22.26
C PHE A 253 -7.32 1.21 22.84
N ALA A 254 -6.61 2.27 22.47
CA ALA A 254 -5.27 2.52 22.99
C ALA A 254 -5.23 2.65 24.51
N LYS A 255 -6.26 3.27 25.13
CA LYS A 255 -6.36 3.36 26.60
C LYS A 255 -6.62 2.03 27.25
N GLN A 256 -7.48 1.20 26.68
CA GLN A 256 -7.94 -0.05 27.27
C GLN A 256 -6.95 -1.20 27.05
N PHE A 257 -6.34 -1.28 25.86
CA PHE A 257 -5.57 -2.45 25.40
C PHE A 257 -4.08 -2.16 25.11
N LYS A 258 -3.53 -1.08 25.67
CA LYS A 258 -2.11 -0.74 25.45
C LYS A 258 -1.09 -1.77 25.95
N ARG A 259 -1.50 -2.70 26.80
CA ARG A 259 -0.62 -3.76 27.30
C ARG A 259 -0.74 -5.04 26.48
N GLU A 260 -1.85 -5.20 25.80
CA GLU A 260 -2.20 -6.35 24.98
C GLU A 260 -1.79 -6.14 23.52
N ALA A 261 -1.88 -4.91 23.02
CA ALA A 261 -1.51 -4.58 21.65
C ALA A 261 -0.03 -4.23 21.51
N VAL A 262 0.60 -4.66 20.42
CA VAL A 262 1.99 -4.31 20.07
C VAL A 262 2.07 -3.08 19.16
N PHE A 263 1.00 -2.75 18.46
CA PHE A 263 0.82 -1.49 17.71
C PHE A 263 -0.67 -1.22 17.46
N LEU A 264 -0.97 0.04 17.13
CA LEU A 264 -2.28 0.49 16.72
C LEU A 264 -2.44 0.35 15.21
N SER A 265 -3.66 0.02 14.75
CA SER A 265 -3.97 -0.08 13.33
C SER A 265 -5.33 0.52 12.97
N GLN A 266 -5.36 1.18 11.82
CA GLN A 266 -6.57 1.70 11.16
C GLN A 266 -6.42 1.58 9.65
N HIS A 267 -7.53 1.85 8.94
CA HIS A 267 -7.58 1.93 7.50
C HIS A 267 -7.77 3.38 7.03
N TYR A 268 -7.44 3.63 5.78
CA TYR A 268 -7.68 4.92 5.14
C TYR A 268 -7.91 4.75 3.64
N TYR A 269 -9.02 5.26 3.16
CA TYR A 269 -9.27 5.45 1.74
C TYR A 269 -9.47 6.94 1.47
N ALA A 270 -8.74 7.44 0.45
CA ALA A 270 -8.78 8.87 0.17
C ALA A 270 -10.19 9.33 -0.23
N GLU A 271 -10.91 8.48 -0.92
CA GLU A 271 -12.20 8.79 -1.53
C GLU A 271 -13.09 7.54 -1.64
N GLY A 272 -14.31 7.71 -2.15
CA GLY A 272 -15.26 6.67 -2.50
C GLY A 272 -16.70 7.04 -2.18
N PRO A 273 -17.66 6.27 -2.65
CA PRO A 273 -17.52 5.06 -3.46
C PRO A 273 -17.10 5.36 -4.91
N PRO A 274 -16.78 4.33 -5.75
CA PRO A 274 -16.42 4.53 -7.16
C PRO A 274 -17.51 5.21 -7.99
N THR A 275 -18.77 5.10 -7.55
CA THR A 275 -19.94 5.72 -8.18
C THR A 275 -20.08 7.22 -7.88
N ASP A 276 -19.33 7.74 -6.90
CA ASP A 276 -19.31 9.16 -6.61
C ASP A 276 -18.65 9.92 -7.79
N PRO A 277 -19.36 10.83 -8.47
CA PRO A 277 -18.79 11.59 -9.57
C PRO A 277 -17.68 12.55 -9.12
N SER A 278 -17.66 12.95 -7.86
CA SER A 278 -16.63 13.83 -7.30
C SER A 278 -15.28 13.14 -7.08
N MET A 279 -15.23 11.80 -7.14
CA MET A 279 -13.97 11.04 -7.14
C MET A 279 -13.24 11.26 -8.47
N THR A 280 -12.31 12.19 -8.50
CA THR A 280 -11.56 12.60 -9.70
C THR A 280 -10.05 12.61 -9.42
N ILE A 281 -9.24 12.58 -10.48
CA ILE A 281 -7.78 12.74 -10.38
C ILE A 281 -7.43 14.05 -9.67
N GLU A 282 -8.11 15.12 -10.03
CA GLU A 282 -7.88 16.44 -9.45
C GLU A 282 -8.10 16.43 -7.93
N ARG A 283 -9.19 15.82 -7.46
CA ARG A 283 -9.49 15.69 -6.03
C ARG A 283 -8.47 14.80 -5.32
N LEU A 284 -8.09 13.66 -5.94
CA LEU A 284 -7.09 12.74 -5.39
C LEU A 284 -5.73 13.43 -5.16
N LEU A 285 -5.32 14.33 -6.04
CA LEU A 285 -4.02 15.00 -5.98
C LEU A 285 -3.98 16.23 -5.05
N ARG A 286 -5.14 16.71 -4.59
CA ARG A 286 -5.22 17.84 -3.65
C ARG A 286 -4.91 17.42 -2.21
N PRO A 287 -4.42 18.35 -1.37
CA PRO A 287 -4.33 18.12 0.07
C PRO A 287 -5.70 17.72 0.65
N ASN A 288 -5.71 16.71 1.51
CA ASN A 288 -6.90 16.28 2.24
C ASN A 288 -6.84 16.75 3.70
N PRO A 289 -7.61 17.81 4.08
CA PRO A 289 -7.58 18.33 5.45
C PRO A 289 -8.05 17.31 6.49
N THR A 290 -8.97 16.41 6.12
CA THR A 290 -9.44 15.34 7.01
C THR A 290 -8.31 14.40 7.35
N LEU A 291 -7.51 13.97 6.36
CA LEU A 291 -6.33 13.13 6.60
C LEU A 291 -5.32 13.80 7.53
N GLN A 292 -5.10 15.11 7.37
CA GLN A 292 -4.19 15.87 8.25
C GLN A 292 -4.68 15.91 9.70
N ALA A 293 -5.98 16.15 9.92
CA ALA A 293 -6.59 16.12 11.23
C ALA A 293 -6.49 14.74 11.90
N GLU A 294 -6.68 13.66 11.11
CA GLU A 294 -6.53 12.30 11.59
C GLU A 294 -5.09 11.96 11.98
N PHE A 295 -4.11 12.43 11.20
CA PHE A 295 -2.71 12.25 11.58
C PHE A 295 -2.34 12.99 12.86
N GLU A 296 -2.90 14.17 13.12
CA GLU A 296 -2.69 14.85 14.39
C GLU A 296 -3.31 14.04 15.56
N GLY A 297 -4.56 13.59 15.44
CA GLY A 297 -5.18 12.72 16.44
C GLY A 297 -4.40 11.40 16.66
N MET A 298 -3.92 10.78 15.58
CA MET A 298 -3.05 9.61 15.67
C MET A 298 -1.76 9.88 16.44
N LYS A 299 -1.08 11.03 16.21
CA LYS A 299 0.13 11.41 16.95
C LYS A 299 -0.14 11.57 18.45
N GLU A 300 -1.26 12.19 18.81
CA GLU A 300 -1.67 12.33 20.21
C GLU A 300 -1.84 10.97 20.87
N VAL A 301 -2.56 10.05 20.22
CA VAL A 301 -2.79 8.70 20.75
C VAL A 301 -1.49 7.89 20.87
N MET A 302 -0.58 7.98 19.87
CA MET A 302 0.74 7.34 19.95
C MET A 302 1.56 7.87 21.12
N ASN A 303 1.57 9.20 21.33
CA ASN A 303 2.31 9.84 22.44
C ASN A 303 1.75 9.44 23.80
N GLU A 304 0.43 9.39 23.96
CA GLU A 304 -0.23 9.03 25.23
C GLU A 304 -0.11 7.54 25.56
N SER A 305 -0.23 6.68 24.58
CA SER A 305 -0.19 5.23 24.78
C SER A 305 1.22 4.63 24.77
N GLY A 306 2.14 5.26 24.05
CA GLY A 306 3.46 4.71 23.72
C GLY A 306 3.43 3.62 22.65
N LEU A 307 2.25 3.32 22.07
CA LEU A 307 2.12 2.34 20.99
C LEU A 307 2.43 2.98 19.64
N PRO A 308 3.23 2.32 18.78
CA PRO A 308 3.39 2.75 17.40
C PRO A 308 2.09 2.53 16.61
N PHE A 309 1.96 3.20 15.47
CA PHE A 309 0.80 3.11 14.59
C PHE A 309 1.19 2.60 13.20
N ARG A 310 0.39 1.67 12.64
CA ARG A 310 0.48 1.21 11.26
C ARG A 310 -0.85 1.41 10.54
N MET A 311 -0.82 2.01 9.36
CA MET A 311 -1.96 2.04 8.46
C MET A 311 -2.05 0.67 7.78
N ALA A 312 -2.88 -0.21 8.36
CA ALA A 312 -2.90 -1.63 8.01
C ALA A 312 -3.61 -1.90 6.68
N GLU A 313 -4.45 -0.97 6.24
CA GLU A 313 -5.08 -1.00 4.93
C GLU A 313 -5.30 0.41 4.39
N THR A 314 -5.00 0.62 3.11
CA THR A 314 -5.24 1.91 2.45
C THR A 314 -5.31 1.77 0.94
N ASN A 315 -6.04 2.67 0.30
CA ASN A 315 -5.91 2.94 -1.11
C ASN A 315 -6.66 4.23 -1.52
N SER A 316 -6.64 4.55 -2.83
CA SER A 316 -7.22 5.77 -3.41
C SER A 316 -8.75 5.85 -3.30
N CYS A 317 -9.45 4.73 -3.47
CA CYS A 317 -10.93 4.68 -3.44
C CYS A 317 -11.38 3.31 -2.94
N TYR A 318 -12.22 3.27 -1.87
CA TYR A 318 -12.74 2.00 -1.38
C TYR A 318 -13.63 1.29 -2.41
N GLN A 319 -14.00 0.02 -2.15
CA GLN A 319 -14.71 -0.85 -3.09
C GLN A 319 -13.97 -1.12 -4.42
N GLY A 320 -12.68 -1.40 -4.36
CA GLY A 320 -11.90 -1.87 -5.51
C GLY A 320 -11.29 -0.77 -6.37
N GLY A 321 -11.48 0.51 -6.03
CA GLY A 321 -10.97 1.62 -6.82
C GLY A 321 -11.92 2.08 -7.92
N LYS A 322 -11.64 3.24 -8.49
CA LYS A 322 -12.38 3.83 -9.61
C LYS A 322 -11.53 3.81 -10.87
N ALA A 323 -12.07 3.21 -11.94
CA ALA A 323 -11.45 3.25 -13.27
C ALA A 323 -11.19 4.68 -13.75
N GLY A 324 -10.05 4.92 -14.34
CA GLY A 324 -9.64 6.26 -14.81
C GLY A 324 -9.21 7.22 -13.69
N VAL A 325 -9.10 6.74 -12.45
CA VAL A 325 -8.56 7.48 -11.29
C VAL A 325 -7.57 6.61 -10.51
N SER A 326 -8.05 5.49 -9.97
CA SER A 326 -7.24 4.62 -9.11
C SER A 326 -6.16 3.85 -9.85
N ASP A 327 -6.35 3.60 -11.13
CA ASP A 327 -5.46 2.88 -12.04
C ASP A 327 -4.61 3.80 -12.92
N THR A 328 -4.58 5.10 -12.63
CA THR A 328 -3.82 6.08 -13.41
C THR A 328 -2.53 6.51 -12.74
N PHE A 329 -1.66 7.21 -13.48
CA PHE A 329 -0.41 7.76 -12.97
C PHE A 329 -0.62 8.70 -11.77
N ALA A 330 -1.79 9.35 -11.67
CA ALA A 330 -2.15 10.13 -10.49
C ALA A 330 -2.04 9.30 -9.20
N SER A 331 -2.42 8.01 -9.23
CA SER A 331 -2.32 7.14 -8.06
C SER A 331 -0.87 6.88 -7.61
N ALA A 332 0.08 6.89 -8.54
CA ALA A 332 1.51 6.77 -8.21
C ALA A 332 2.01 8.00 -7.45
N LEU A 333 1.64 9.19 -7.90
CA LEU A 333 2.02 10.45 -7.24
C LEU A 333 1.37 10.56 -5.85
N TRP A 334 0.06 10.26 -5.77
CA TRP A 334 -0.69 10.27 -4.52
C TRP A 334 -0.17 9.25 -3.52
N GLY A 335 0.03 8.00 -3.95
CA GLY A 335 0.43 6.91 -3.05
C GLY A 335 1.81 7.12 -2.44
N ALA A 336 2.78 7.58 -3.23
CA ALA A 336 4.10 7.92 -2.72
C ALA A 336 4.06 9.11 -1.75
N ASP A 337 3.29 10.15 -2.07
CA ASP A 337 3.11 11.31 -1.20
C ASP A 337 2.47 10.92 0.13
N LEU A 338 1.42 10.05 0.11
CA LEU A 338 0.79 9.50 1.31
C LEU A 338 1.78 8.72 2.19
N MET A 339 2.67 7.91 1.59
CA MET A 339 3.70 7.18 2.33
C MET A 339 4.60 8.15 3.12
N TYR A 340 5.04 9.23 2.50
CA TYR A 340 5.85 10.25 3.17
C TYR A 340 5.07 11.06 4.20
N GLN A 341 3.80 11.40 3.96
CA GLN A 341 2.94 12.07 4.92
C GLN A 341 2.79 11.24 6.19
N LEU A 342 2.48 9.95 6.06
CA LEU A 342 2.37 9.04 7.20
C LEU A 342 3.71 8.87 7.94
N ALA A 343 4.82 8.72 7.20
CA ALA A 343 6.15 8.64 7.80
C ALA A 343 6.50 9.93 8.58
N SER A 344 6.14 11.10 8.04
CA SER A 344 6.31 12.40 8.69
C SER A 344 5.44 12.54 9.94
N ALA A 345 4.28 11.91 9.96
CA ALA A 345 3.41 11.83 11.13
C ALA A 345 3.87 10.82 12.18
N GLY A 346 4.90 10.01 11.91
CA GLY A 346 5.46 9.03 12.85
C GLY A 346 4.87 7.63 12.71
N GLY A 347 4.07 7.37 11.68
CA GLY A 347 3.58 6.03 11.40
C GLY A 347 4.72 5.04 11.15
N MET A 348 4.59 3.83 11.67
CA MET A 348 5.60 2.78 11.54
C MET A 348 5.54 2.04 10.19
N GLY A 349 4.47 2.23 9.41
CA GLY A 349 4.31 1.59 8.11
C GLY A 349 2.90 1.70 7.55
N ILE A 350 2.76 1.27 6.30
CA ILE A 350 1.54 1.36 5.49
C ILE A 350 1.37 0.11 4.64
N ASN A 351 0.13 -0.39 4.50
CA ASN A 351 -0.20 -1.51 3.64
C ASN A 351 -1.21 -1.07 2.57
N PHE A 352 -0.77 -1.01 1.32
CA PHE A 352 -1.70 -0.75 0.22
C PHE A 352 -2.54 -2.00 -0.07
N HIS A 353 -3.85 -1.84 -0.03
CA HIS A 353 -4.77 -2.94 -0.32
C HIS A 353 -4.72 -3.30 -1.80
N GLY A 354 -4.75 -4.60 -2.08
CA GLY A 354 -4.60 -5.11 -3.42
C GLY A 354 -5.09 -6.55 -3.56
N GLY A 355 -4.61 -7.19 -4.61
CA GLY A 355 -5.06 -8.51 -5.03
C GLY A 355 -6.22 -8.44 -6.01
N GLY A 356 -6.55 -9.57 -6.64
CA GLY A 356 -7.58 -9.65 -7.68
C GLY A 356 -7.38 -8.65 -8.81
N TYR A 357 -8.48 -8.07 -9.28
CA TYR A 357 -8.52 -7.15 -10.42
C TYR A 357 -9.01 -5.74 -10.07
N GLY A 358 -9.04 -5.37 -8.79
CA GLY A 358 -9.39 -4.02 -8.35
C GLY A 358 -8.55 -2.95 -9.07
N TRP A 359 -9.17 -1.81 -9.42
CA TRP A 359 -8.49 -0.74 -10.16
C TRP A 359 -7.30 -0.15 -9.40
N TYR A 360 -7.35 -0.15 -8.08
CA TYR A 360 -6.29 0.36 -7.21
C TYR A 360 -5.15 -0.63 -6.92
N THR A 361 -5.30 -1.90 -7.33
CA THR A 361 -4.34 -2.97 -6.99
C THR A 361 -2.91 -2.63 -7.45
N PRO A 362 -1.90 -2.65 -6.55
CA PRO A 362 -0.52 -2.37 -6.96
C PRO A 362 0.08 -3.43 -7.88
N ILE A 363 -0.26 -4.71 -7.64
CA ILE A 363 0.22 -5.85 -8.44
C ILE A 363 -1.01 -6.63 -8.90
N VAL A 364 -1.32 -6.57 -10.18
CA VAL A 364 -2.48 -7.25 -10.78
C VAL A 364 -2.03 -8.51 -11.50
N GLY A 365 -2.84 -9.56 -11.42
CA GLY A 365 -2.59 -10.80 -12.15
C GLY A 365 -2.82 -12.05 -11.32
N THR A 366 -2.48 -13.17 -11.93
CA THR A 366 -2.54 -14.50 -11.32
C THR A 366 -1.30 -15.28 -11.69
N ARG A 367 -1.01 -16.35 -10.93
CA ARG A 367 0.10 -17.26 -11.25
C ARG A 367 0.01 -17.85 -12.66
N ALA A 368 -1.20 -18.07 -13.19
CA ALA A 368 -1.41 -18.63 -14.52
C ALA A 368 -1.17 -17.62 -15.65
N ASN A 369 -1.47 -16.34 -15.41
CA ASN A 369 -1.45 -15.29 -16.44
C ASN A 369 -0.27 -14.32 -16.27
N GLY A 370 0.58 -14.53 -15.25
CA GLY A 370 1.62 -13.59 -14.85
C GLY A 370 1.09 -12.40 -14.05
N PHE A 371 1.99 -11.56 -13.60
CA PHE A 371 1.71 -10.37 -12.82
C PHE A 371 2.23 -9.11 -13.51
N LEU A 372 1.56 -7.98 -13.24
CA LEU A 372 1.92 -6.68 -13.77
C LEU A 372 1.87 -5.62 -12.66
N ALA A 373 2.82 -4.69 -12.69
CA ALA A 373 2.77 -3.47 -11.88
C ALA A 373 1.70 -2.51 -12.42
N ARG A 374 0.83 -2.01 -11.53
CA ARG A 374 -0.05 -0.89 -11.85
C ARG A 374 0.56 0.44 -11.43
N PRO A 375 -0.01 1.59 -11.83
CA PRO A 375 0.60 2.91 -11.59
C PRO A 375 1.04 3.15 -10.15
N ILE A 376 0.21 2.84 -9.16
CA ILE A 376 0.54 3.05 -7.73
C ILE A 376 1.80 2.31 -7.28
N TYR A 377 2.12 1.17 -7.89
CA TYR A 377 3.35 0.42 -7.62
C TYR A 377 4.61 1.25 -7.90
N TYR A 378 4.59 2.10 -8.93
CA TYR A 378 5.73 2.96 -9.26
C TYR A 378 5.96 4.04 -8.21
N GLY A 379 4.90 4.55 -7.60
CA GLY A 379 5.00 5.44 -6.42
C GLY A 379 5.63 4.74 -5.23
N MET A 380 5.18 3.51 -4.94
CA MET A 380 5.79 2.67 -3.89
C MET A 380 7.25 2.34 -4.19
N LEU A 381 7.59 2.12 -5.46
CA LEU A 381 8.96 1.85 -5.90
C LEU A 381 9.87 3.08 -5.69
N LEU A 382 9.40 4.28 -6.00
CA LEU A 382 10.12 5.53 -5.73
C LEU A 382 10.43 5.65 -4.22
N PHE A 383 9.43 5.44 -3.35
CA PHE A 383 9.61 5.47 -1.91
C PHE A 383 10.63 4.41 -1.45
N SER A 384 10.54 3.20 -1.98
CA SER A 384 11.48 2.11 -1.68
C SER A 384 12.92 2.44 -2.11
N GLN A 385 13.12 3.11 -3.25
CA GLN A 385 14.45 3.53 -3.72
C GLN A 385 15.03 4.67 -2.88
N ALA A 386 14.22 5.48 -2.23
CA ALA A 386 14.70 6.39 -1.20
C ALA A 386 15.28 5.62 0.00
N GLY A 387 14.66 4.48 0.34
CA GLY A 387 15.12 3.56 1.37
C GLY A 387 14.75 4.02 2.79
N ALA A 388 15.16 3.21 3.76
CA ALA A 388 15.03 3.56 5.17
C ALA A 388 16.03 4.66 5.57
N GLY A 389 15.70 5.42 6.60
CA GLY A 389 16.55 6.49 7.09
C GLY A 389 15.83 7.47 7.99
N GLN A 390 16.47 8.61 8.26
CA GLN A 390 15.94 9.64 9.13
C GLN A 390 15.39 10.78 8.28
N LEU A 391 14.08 11.05 8.37
CA LEU A 391 13.54 12.27 7.80
C LEU A 391 14.22 13.48 8.42
N VAL A 392 14.38 14.53 7.64
CA VAL A 392 14.97 15.79 8.09
C VAL A 392 14.08 16.97 7.71
N GLU A 393 14.14 18.04 8.49
CA GLU A 393 13.36 19.22 8.23
C GLU A 393 13.69 19.84 6.87
N ILE A 394 12.67 20.27 6.15
CA ILE A 394 12.78 21.06 4.94
C ILE A 394 11.99 22.37 5.06
N LYS A 395 12.41 23.35 4.29
CA LYS A 395 11.64 24.60 4.07
C LYS A 395 11.44 24.78 2.57
N LEU A 396 10.20 24.97 2.16
CA LEU A 396 9.83 25.38 0.80
C LEU A 396 9.49 26.86 0.80
N GLU A 397 10.11 27.62 -0.11
CA GLU A 397 9.85 29.05 -0.30
C GLU A 397 9.21 29.27 -1.67
N GLN A 398 8.29 30.24 -1.77
CA GLN A 398 7.49 30.56 -2.97
C GLN A 398 6.52 29.42 -3.39
N LEU A 399 6.06 28.62 -2.44
CA LEU A 399 5.14 27.49 -2.67
C LEU A 399 3.79 27.94 -3.24
N GLU A 400 3.37 29.18 -3.00
CA GLU A 400 2.15 29.76 -3.58
C GLU A 400 2.13 29.74 -5.12
N ARG A 401 3.31 29.66 -5.75
CA ARG A 401 3.46 29.52 -7.21
C ARG A 401 3.27 28.08 -7.70
N ALA A 402 3.41 27.10 -6.79
CA ALA A 402 3.28 25.68 -7.07
C ALA A 402 2.52 24.97 -5.93
N PRO A 403 1.23 25.27 -5.72
CA PRO A 403 0.49 24.90 -4.51
C PRO A 403 0.33 23.39 -4.31
N LEU A 404 0.51 22.58 -5.37
CA LEU A 404 0.46 21.12 -5.30
C LEU A 404 1.86 20.45 -5.35
N LEU A 405 2.93 21.23 -5.15
CA LEU A 405 4.27 20.69 -4.94
C LEU A 405 4.42 20.22 -3.50
N THR A 406 4.83 18.97 -3.33
CA THR A 406 5.26 18.42 -2.03
C THR A 406 6.66 17.87 -2.14
N ALA A 407 7.43 17.92 -1.04
CA ALA A 407 8.76 17.36 -1.00
C ALA A 407 9.11 16.85 0.39
N TYR A 408 10.04 15.90 0.45
CA TYR A 408 10.52 15.28 1.67
C TYR A 408 12.01 15.03 1.55
N ALA A 409 12.76 15.21 2.64
CA ALA A 409 14.17 14.91 2.66
C ALA A 409 14.49 13.82 3.67
N LEU A 410 15.38 12.92 3.28
CA LEU A 410 15.76 11.75 4.03
C LEU A 410 17.31 11.71 4.16
N ARG A 411 17.81 11.58 5.37
CA ARG A 411 19.20 11.27 5.62
C ARG A 411 19.39 9.77 5.70
N GLY A 412 19.99 9.20 4.65
CA GLY A 412 20.35 7.78 4.55
C GLY A 412 21.79 7.49 5.00
N SER A 413 22.20 6.23 4.89
CA SER A 413 23.58 5.79 5.10
C SER A 413 24.34 5.78 3.76
N PRO A 414 25.64 6.15 3.71
CA PRO A 414 26.52 6.75 4.71
C PRO A 414 26.49 8.30 4.72
N GLY A 415 25.36 8.90 5.02
CA GLY A 415 25.22 10.35 5.13
C GLY A 415 24.76 11.07 3.85
N ALA A 416 24.28 10.33 2.87
CA ALA A 416 23.61 10.88 1.70
C ALA A 416 22.29 11.56 2.10
N ILE A 417 21.99 12.69 1.46
CA ILE A 417 20.66 13.30 1.51
C ILE A 417 19.91 12.92 0.25
N LYS A 418 18.71 12.36 0.42
CA LYS A 418 17.79 12.10 -0.68
C LYS A 418 16.56 13.00 -0.53
N VAL A 419 16.13 13.59 -1.62
CA VAL A 419 14.94 14.44 -1.69
C VAL A 419 13.96 13.83 -2.67
N ALA A 420 12.81 13.43 -2.18
CA ALA A 420 11.67 13.06 -3.01
C ALA A 420 10.80 14.31 -3.22
N ALA A 421 10.52 14.68 -4.45
CA ALA A 421 9.71 15.83 -4.81
C ALA A 421 8.62 15.42 -5.79
N PHE A 422 7.38 15.90 -5.54
CA PHE A 422 6.18 15.53 -6.28
C PHE A 422 5.52 16.81 -6.80
N ASN A 423 5.58 17.05 -8.12
CA ASN A 423 4.80 18.08 -8.75
C ASN A 423 3.44 17.51 -9.16
N LYS A 424 2.43 17.71 -8.33
CA LYS A 424 1.05 17.25 -8.59
C LYS A 424 0.21 18.27 -9.37
N ASN A 425 0.77 19.44 -9.75
CA ASN A 425 0.13 20.35 -10.69
C ASN A 425 0.07 19.67 -12.06
N GLN A 426 -1.11 19.73 -12.70
CA GLN A 426 -1.37 19.01 -13.94
C GLN A 426 -1.07 19.86 -15.19
N ASP A 427 -0.88 21.17 -15.02
CA ASP A 427 -0.82 22.17 -16.08
C ASP A 427 0.48 22.99 -16.11
N ARG A 428 1.37 22.80 -15.14
CA ARG A 428 2.60 23.59 -15.04
C ARG A 428 3.79 22.80 -14.58
N SER A 429 4.97 23.10 -15.09
CA SER A 429 6.24 22.63 -14.57
C SER A 429 6.72 23.49 -13.41
N VAL A 430 7.59 22.92 -12.59
CA VAL A 430 8.21 23.59 -11.44
C VAL A 430 9.71 23.47 -11.53
N ARG A 431 10.39 24.61 -11.53
CA ARG A 431 11.85 24.67 -11.36
C ARG A 431 12.17 24.63 -9.88
N LEU A 432 12.67 23.48 -9.41
CA LEU A 432 13.02 23.27 -8.02
C LEU A 432 14.51 23.43 -7.82
N THR A 433 14.89 24.41 -7.01
CA THR A 433 16.28 24.58 -6.54
C THR A 433 16.40 23.95 -5.18
N ILE A 434 17.32 23.00 -4.99
CA ILE A 434 17.49 22.23 -3.77
C ILE A 434 18.84 22.55 -3.13
N ASP A 435 18.82 23.24 -2.01
CA ASP A 435 19.97 23.37 -1.11
C ASP A 435 19.93 22.23 -0.09
N ALA A 436 20.83 21.27 -0.23
CA ALA A 436 20.88 20.10 0.64
C ALA A 436 21.46 20.38 2.04
N GLY A 437 21.86 21.61 2.34
CA GLY A 437 22.47 21.98 3.62
C GLY A 437 23.83 21.30 3.91
N GLN A 438 24.39 20.64 2.90
CA GLN A 438 25.68 19.97 2.99
C GLN A 438 26.40 19.94 1.64
N ARG A 439 27.73 19.82 1.67
CA ARG A 439 28.50 19.61 0.44
C ARG A 439 28.27 18.20 -0.09
N ALA A 440 28.01 18.08 -1.37
CA ALA A 440 27.92 16.82 -2.09
C ALA A 440 28.95 16.80 -3.22
N GLN A 441 29.54 15.65 -3.49
CA GLN A 441 30.44 15.48 -4.63
C GLN A 441 29.62 15.26 -5.92
N ARG A 442 28.57 14.46 -5.82
CA ARG A 442 27.65 14.15 -6.92
C ARG A 442 26.23 14.43 -6.52
N VAL A 443 25.45 14.95 -7.46
CA VAL A 443 23.99 15.03 -7.35
C VAL A 443 23.39 14.34 -8.56
N SER A 444 22.49 13.41 -8.30
CA SER A 444 21.79 12.65 -9.34
C SER A 444 20.29 12.60 -9.08
N GLY A 445 19.52 12.39 -10.15
CA GLY A 445 18.07 12.34 -10.12
C GLY A 445 17.52 11.12 -10.85
N LEU A 446 16.51 10.46 -10.24
CA LEU A 446 15.66 9.47 -10.88
C LEU A 446 14.27 10.08 -11.04
N ARG A 447 13.75 10.08 -12.26
CA ARG A 447 12.42 10.64 -12.55
C ARG A 447 11.35 9.57 -12.58
N LEU A 448 10.18 9.89 -11.99
CA LEU A 448 8.95 9.14 -12.13
C LEU A 448 8.05 9.91 -13.09
N LEU A 449 7.79 9.32 -14.24
CA LEU A 449 7.12 9.98 -15.38
C LEU A 449 6.09 9.07 -16.03
N ALA A 450 5.07 9.70 -16.58
CA ALA A 450 4.15 9.17 -17.59
C ALA A 450 3.89 10.27 -18.64
N PRO A 451 3.41 9.94 -19.86
CA PRO A 451 3.06 10.95 -20.86
C PRO A 451 1.96 11.88 -20.35
N ARG A 452 0.98 11.38 -19.58
CA ARG A 452 -0.13 12.13 -19.00
C ARG A 452 -0.46 11.63 -17.59
N VAL A 453 -1.11 12.46 -16.80
CA VAL A 453 -1.52 12.14 -15.42
C VAL A 453 -2.57 11.03 -15.35
N ASP A 454 -3.39 10.90 -16.37
CA ASP A 454 -4.46 9.89 -16.51
C ASP A 454 -4.02 8.62 -17.25
N ASP A 455 -2.75 8.47 -17.62
CA ASP A 455 -2.23 7.26 -18.25
C ASP A 455 -2.20 6.10 -17.27
N THR A 456 -2.57 4.92 -17.77
CA THR A 456 -2.58 3.66 -17.03
C THR A 456 -1.36 2.78 -17.36
N THR A 457 -0.64 3.14 -18.41
CA THR A 457 0.56 2.47 -18.95
C THR A 457 1.66 3.48 -19.23
N ASP A 458 2.76 3.04 -19.82
CA ASP A 458 3.90 3.88 -20.25
C ASP A 458 4.55 4.69 -19.12
N ILE A 459 4.38 4.20 -17.89
CA ILE A 459 4.98 4.77 -16.69
C ILE A 459 6.42 4.28 -16.56
N THR A 460 7.32 5.21 -16.30
CA THR A 460 8.74 4.89 -16.08
C THR A 460 9.24 5.49 -14.78
N PHE A 461 10.13 4.76 -14.11
CA PHE A 461 10.93 5.30 -13.02
C PHE A 461 12.41 5.08 -13.34
N GLY A 462 13.22 6.16 -13.25
CA GLY A 462 14.62 6.13 -13.67
C GLY A 462 14.81 5.72 -15.15
N GLY A 463 13.85 6.10 -16.01
CA GLY A 463 13.86 5.82 -17.44
C GLY A 463 13.42 4.42 -17.85
N ALA A 464 13.01 3.55 -16.90
CA ALA A 464 12.62 2.17 -17.17
C ALA A 464 11.22 1.85 -16.62
N PRO A 465 10.42 1.06 -17.35
CA PRO A 465 9.22 0.45 -16.80
C PRO A 465 9.58 -0.71 -15.86
N VAL A 466 8.64 -1.12 -15.01
CA VAL A 466 8.71 -2.39 -14.29
C VAL A 466 8.31 -3.50 -15.26
N GLY A 467 9.23 -4.43 -15.50
CA GLY A 467 9.00 -5.55 -16.40
C GLY A 467 8.16 -6.66 -15.77
N ALA A 468 7.79 -7.63 -16.59
CA ALA A 468 7.25 -8.90 -16.13
C ALA A 468 8.20 -9.51 -15.10
N SER A 469 7.68 -10.24 -14.13
CA SER A 469 8.46 -10.79 -12.99
C SER A 469 9.03 -9.74 -12.03
N GLY A 470 8.49 -8.49 -12.01
CA GLY A 470 8.91 -7.44 -11.09
C GLY A 470 10.36 -6.96 -11.30
N THR A 471 10.95 -7.25 -12.45
CA THR A 471 12.31 -6.78 -12.77
C THR A 471 12.30 -5.28 -13.03
N TRP A 472 13.24 -4.59 -12.42
CA TRP A 472 13.46 -3.17 -12.67
C TRP A 472 14.91 -2.80 -12.38
N SER A 473 15.48 -2.01 -13.27
CA SER A 473 16.76 -1.32 -13.07
C SER A 473 16.71 0.02 -13.76
N THR A 474 17.32 1.04 -13.16
CA THR A 474 17.41 2.34 -13.81
C THR A 474 18.18 2.25 -15.12
N THR A 475 17.63 2.88 -16.14
CA THR A 475 18.33 3.06 -17.45
C THR A 475 18.74 4.50 -17.68
N ARG A 476 18.23 5.43 -16.86
CA ARG A 476 18.53 6.85 -16.96
C ARG A 476 18.62 7.48 -15.57
N GLU A 477 19.84 7.70 -15.12
CA GLU A 477 20.16 8.53 -13.96
C GLU A 477 20.70 9.87 -14.46
N GLU A 478 20.03 10.96 -14.09
CA GLU A 478 20.47 12.30 -14.48
C GLU A 478 21.54 12.82 -13.52
N VAL A 479 22.65 13.34 -14.04
CA VAL A 479 23.59 14.15 -13.25
C VAL A 479 23.08 15.58 -13.26
N LEU A 480 22.71 16.10 -12.09
CA LEU A 480 22.12 17.43 -11.98
C LEU A 480 23.19 18.52 -11.89
N SER A 481 22.93 19.64 -12.59
CA SER A 481 23.75 20.84 -12.49
C SER A 481 23.64 21.46 -11.10
N ARG A 482 24.74 22.05 -10.65
CA ARG A 482 24.81 22.78 -9.38
C ARG A 482 25.12 24.25 -9.64
N ALA A 483 24.39 25.12 -8.97
CA ALA A 483 24.64 26.55 -8.93
C ALA A 483 24.74 26.99 -7.47
N ASN A 484 25.86 27.60 -7.08
CA ASN A 484 26.16 28.04 -5.70
C ASN A 484 25.96 26.92 -4.62
N GLY A 485 26.28 25.66 -4.99
CA GLY A 485 26.13 24.52 -4.08
C GLY A 485 24.76 23.85 -4.07
N ALA A 486 23.73 24.48 -4.61
CA ALA A 486 22.40 23.93 -4.77
C ALA A 486 22.23 23.18 -6.10
N ALA A 487 21.42 22.14 -6.12
CA ALA A 487 21.03 21.45 -7.34
C ALA A 487 19.75 22.05 -7.92
N VAL A 488 19.64 22.05 -9.24
CA VAL A 488 18.45 22.52 -9.94
C VAL A 488 17.85 21.38 -10.75
N ILE A 489 16.57 21.16 -10.58
CA ILE A 489 15.77 20.17 -11.33
C ILE A 489 14.49 20.81 -11.83
N GLU A 490 14.17 20.56 -13.08
CA GLU A 490 12.86 20.86 -13.67
C GLU A 490 11.93 19.68 -13.43
N LEU A 491 10.81 19.91 -12.77
CA LEU A 491 9.76 18.91 -12.56
C LEU A 491 8.60 19.21 -13.52
N PRO A 492 8.41 18.44 -14.61
CA PRO A 492 7.26 18.57 -15.47
C PRO A 492 5.93 18.55 -14.70
N ALA A 493 4.86 19.03 -15.31
CA ALA A 493 3.52 18.84 -14.81
C ALA A 493 3.28 17.36 -14.53
N ALA A 494 2.56 17.03 -13.43
CA ALA A 494 2.26 15.67 -13.01
C ALA A 494 3.49 14.74 -13.06
N SER A 495 4.52 15.03 -12.27
CA SER A 495 5.74 14.22 -12.22
C SER A 495 6.34 14.17 -10.82
N ALA A 496 7.26 13.24 -10.61
CA ALA A 496 8.06 13.21 -9.38
C ALA A 496 9.54 12.91 -9.69
N ALA A 497 10.39 13.24 -8.73
CA ALA A 497 11.81 12.87 -8.79
C ALA A 497 12.34 12.49 -7.42
N LEU A 498 13.28 11.55 -7.42
CA LEU A 498 14.14 11.23 -6.29
C LEU A 498 15.54 11.78 -6.58
N VAL A 499 15.95 12.84 -5.87
CA VAL A 499 17.26 13.49 -6.02
C VAL A 499 18.18 13.02 -4.90
N THR A 500 19.36 12.54 -5.24
CA THR A 500 20.36 12.03 -4.29
C THR A 500 21.60 12.92 -4.29
N PHE A 501 21.95 13.41 -3.10
CA PHE A 501 23.18 14.14 -2.82
C PHE A 501 24.16 13.18 -2.12
N SER A 502 25.14 12.68 -2.83
CA SER A 502 26.16 11.78 -2.30
C SER A 502 27.44 12.53 -1.94
N ARG A 503 28.13 12.02 -0.90
CA ARG A 503 29.43 12.53 -0.45
C ARG A 503 30.60 11.80 -1.10
N GLU A 504 30.29 10.70 -1.78
CA GLU A 504 31.26 9.87 -2.54
C GLU A 504 30.77 9.69 -3.98
#